data_35dbb0b0caa2fbfc740049dd78b2ba41
#
_entry.id   35dbb0b0caa2fbfc740049dd78b2ba41
#
_cell.length_a   1.000
_cell.length_b   1.000
_cell.length_c   1.000
_cell.angle_alpha   90.00
_cell.angle_beta   90.00
_cell.angle_gamma   90.00
#
_symmetry.space_group_name_H-M   'P 1'
#
loop_
_entity.id
_entity.type
_entity.pdbx_description
1 polymer ?
#
loop_
_entity_poly.entity_id
_entity_poly.type
_entity_poly.pdbx_seq_one_letter_code
_entity_poly.pdbx_strand_id
1 'polypeptide(L)'
;MPQHIGIVACSAEGAALCYRTVCVEGAQLLGPHHHPEVSMHTHSLAGYMQCIHRSDWQGVADRMLSSANKLAKTGADFLICPDNTIHQALPYVEPRSPLPWLHIAEVVAAQAVKRGFRRLGLTGTRYLVESEVYPEKLAARGLEYVRPNSAERDEIDRIIMDELVYGVFKPAAIASFQRLIGRMKDEGCDAVVLGCTEIPLIMNDANSSLPTLDSTRLLARAALRRAVQGSDVPA
;
A
#
# COMPACT_ATOMS: atom_id res chain seq x y z
N MET A 1 4.53 -3.68 26.52
CA MET A 1 5.08 -4.47 25.40
C MET A 1 4.55 -3.86 24.10
N PRO A 2 5.30 -3.90 22.99
CA PRO A 2 4.75 -3.45 21.71
C PRO A 2 3.47 -4.19 21.34
N GLN A 3 2.55 -3.52 20.63
CA GLN A 3 1.33 -4.15 20.11
C GLN A 3 1.68 -5.19 19.04
N HIS A 4 0.88 -6.25 18.97
CA HIS A 4 0.99 -7.33 17.99
C HIS A 4 0.35 -6.89 16.66
N ILE A 5 1.11 -6.94 15.57
CA ILE A 5 0.68 -6.51 14.23
C ILE A 5 0.07 -7.69 13.47
N GLY A 6 -1.17 -7.56 12.99
CA GLY A 6 -1.80 -8.51 12.08
C GLY A 6 -1.69 -8.03 10.61
N ILE A 7 -1.05 -8.83 9.74
CA ILE A 7 -0.97 -8.55 8.30
C ILE A 7 -2.01 -9.37 7.54
N VAL A 8 -3.03 -8.68 7.01
CA VAL A 8 -3.97 -9.25 6.04
C VAL A 8 -3.32 -9.18 4.66
N ALA A 9 -2.75 -10.29 4.23
CA ALA A 9 -2.00 -10.37 2.98
C ALA A 9 -2.90 -10.64 1.77
N CYS A 10 -2.53 -10.06 0.63
CA CYS A 10 -3.16 -10.29 -0.67
C CYS A 10 -2.11 -10.77 -1.68
N SER A 11 -1.20 -9.89 -2.16
CA SER A 11 -0.06 -10.30 -2.98
C SER A 11 1.09 -10.81 -2.10
N ALA A 12 1.89 -11.72 -2.65
CA ALA A 12 3.04 -12.30 -1.95
C ALA A 12 4.12 -11.24 -1.69
N GLU A 13 4.49 -10.47 -2.72
CA GLU A 13 5.56 -9.48 -2.63
C GLU A 13 5.25 -8.37 -1.64
N GLY A 14 4.02 -7.83 -1.68
CA GLY A 14 3.61 -6.79 -0.75
C GLY A 14 3.63 -7.24 0.69
N ALA A 15 3.12 -8.43 0.97
CA ALA A 15 3.10 -9.01 2.30
C ALA A 15 4.52 -9.27 2.82
N ALA A 16 5.38 -9.88 2.00
CA ALA A 16 6.77 -10.17 2.35
C ALA A 16 7.58 -8.88 2.59
N LEU A 17 7.43 -7.86 1.72
CA LEU A 17 8.10 -6.57 1.86
C LEU A 17 7.66 -5.86 3.14
N CYS A 18 6.37 -5.87 3.45
CA CYS A 18 5.82 -5.26 4.65
C CYS A 18 6.35 -5.95 5.91
N TYR A 19 6.24 -7.27 6.00
CA TYR A 19 6.77 -8.07 7.10
C TYR A 19 8.27 -7.83 7.30
N ARG A 20 9.05 -7.94 6.22
CA ARG A 20 10.50 -7.70 6.28
C ARG A 20 10.84 -6.29 6.77
N THR A 21 10.10 -5.28 6.31
CA THR A 21 10.31 -3.89 6.73
C THR A 21 10.06 -3.73 8.24
N VAL A 22 8.96 -4.27 8.76
CA VAL A 22 8.67 -4.25 10.20
C VAL A 22 9.77 -4.91 11.01
N CYS A 23 10.21 -6.11 10.62
CA CYS A 23 11.21 -6.86 11.37
C CYS A 23 12.61 -6.22 11.30
N VAL A 24 13.03 -5.76 10.11
CA VAL A 24 14.37 -5.19 9.94
C VAL A 24 14.49 -3.79 10.58
N GLU A 25 13.46 -2.93 10.36
CA GLU A 25 13.48 -1.57 10.90
C GLU A 25 13.07 -1.52 12.39
N GLY A 26 12.44 -2.58 12.93
CA GLY A 26 12.09 -2.70 14.34
C GLY A 26 13.29 -2.55 15.28
N ALA A 27 14.44 -3.07 14.87
CA ALA A 27 15.67 -2.95 15.63
C ALA A 27 16.14 -1.49 15.88
N GLN A 28 15.74 -0.56 15.01
CA GLN A 28 16.06 0.87 15.17
C GLN A 28 15.30 1.51 16.34
N LEU A 29 14.13 1.00 16.68
CA LEU A 29 13.27 1.52 17.73
C LEU A 29 13.33 0.72 19.03
N LEU A 30 13.57 -0.59 18.93
CA LEU A 30 13.48 -1.52 20.06
C LEU A 30 14.84 -2.10 20.50
N GLY A 31 15.89 -1.81 19.74
CA GLY A 31 17.22 -2.36 19.97
C GLY A 31 17.54 -3.60 19.10
N PRO A 32 18.82 -4.03 19.08
CA PRO A 32 19.30 -5.09 18.19
C PRO A 32 18.43 -6.36 18.25
N HIS A 33 18.02 -6.86 17.07
CA HIS A 33 17.21 -8.07 16.88
C HIS A 33 15.76 -7.99 17.39
N HIS A 34 15.31 -6.87 17.94
CA HIS A 34 13.95 -6.71 18.45
C HIS A 34 13.03 -6.14 17.37
N HIS A 35 11.81 -6.67 17.32
CA HIS A 35 10.68 -6.15 16.54
C HIS A 35 9.36 -6.51 17.26
N PRO A 36 8.23 -5.86 16.95
CA PRO A 36 6.92 -6.28 17.46
C PRO A 36 6.57 -7.69 17.01
N GLU A 37 5.71 -8.37 17.76
CA GLU A 37 5.11 -9.61 17.29
C GLU A 37 4.31 -9.36 16.01
N VAL A 38 4.40 -10.28 15.02
CA VAL A 38 3.74 -10.16 13.72
C VAL A 38 3.10 -11.50 13.37
N SER A 39 1.80 -11.48 13.14
CA SER A 39 1.07 -12.59 12.49
C SER A 39 0.64 -12.17 11.10
N MET A 40 0.70 -13.09 10.15
CA MET A 40 0.27 -12.87 8.78
C MET A 40 -0.67 -13.99 8.32
N HIS A 41 -1.78 -13.63 7.69
CA HIS A 41 -2.66 -14.57 7.03
C HIS A 41 -2.94 -14.15 5.59
N THR A 42 -2.83 -15.09 4.66
CA THR A 42 -3.14 -14.90 3.25
C THR A 42 -4.15 -15.91 2.75
N HIS A 43 -5.05 -15.47 1.88
CA HIS A 43 -5.80 -16.31 0.95
C HIS A 43 -5.09 -16.34 -0.40
N SER A 44 -5.44 -17.30 -1.27
CA SER A 44 -4.94 -17.28 -2.65
C SER A 44 -5.32 -15.98 -3.36
N LEU A 45 -4.35 -15.32 -4.02
CA LEU A 45 -4.57 -14.14 -4.84
C LEU A 45 -5.66 -14.35 -5.90
N ALA A 46 -5.72 -15.56 -6.49
CA ALA A 46 -6.75 -15.91 -7.49
C ALA A 46 -8.18 -15.67 -6.96
N GLY A 47 -8.42 -15.92 -5.66
CA GLY A 47 -9.72 -15.65 -5.06
C GLY A 47 -10.05 -14.16 -4.97
N TYR A 48 -9.08 -13.31 -4.66
CA TYR A 48 -9.24 -11.84 -4.71
C TYR A 48 -9.47 -11.37 -6.14
N MET A 49 -8.68 -11.84 -7.11
CA MET A 49 -8.80 -11.46 -8.52
C MET A 49 -10.16 -11.82 -9.12
N GLN A 50 -10.75 -12.98 -8.76
CA GLN A 50 -12.11 -13.34 -9.18
C GLN A 50 -13.17 -12.31 -8.73
N CYS A 51 -13.03 -11.77 -7.52
CA CYS A 51 -13.94 -10.75 -7.02
C CYS A 51 -13.65 -9.39 -7.68
N ILE A 52 -12.38 -8.99 -7.77
CA ILE A 52 -11.94 -7.70 -8.36
C ILE A 52 -12.42 -7.59 -9.81
N HIS A 53 -12.22 -8.63 -10.64
CA HIS A 53 -12.65 -8.63 -12.04
C HIS A 53 -14.16 -8.46 -12.22
N ARG A 54 -14.97 -8.78 -11.21
CA ARG A 54 -16.43 -8.63 -11.20
C ARG A 54 -16.88 -7.38 -10.47
N SER A 55 -15.93 -6.57 -9.97
CA SER A 55 -16.21 -5.45 -9.06
C SER A 55 -17.00 -5.87 -7.81
N ASP A 56 -16.85 -7.13 -7.37
CA ASP A 56 -17.48 -7.68 -6.17
C ASP A 56 -16.67 -7.31 -4.93
N TRP A 57 -16.79 -6.05 -4.51
CA TRP A 57 -16.08 -5.53 -3.34
C TRP A 57 -16.57 -6.15 -2.03
N GLN A 58 -17.81 -6.66 -1.99
CA GLN A 58 -18.30 -7.42 -0.83
C GLN A 58 -17.58 -8.76 -0.72
N GLY A 59 -17.36 -9.47 -1.83
CA GLY A 59 -16.59 -10.71 -1.86
C GLY A 59 -15.11 -10.50 -1.49
N VAL A 60 -14.53 -9.36 -1.86
CA VAL A 60 -13.19 -8.95 -1.39
C VAL A 60 -13.21 -8.74 0.11
N ALA A 61 -14.20 -7.99 0.64
CA ALA A 61 -14.34 -7.73 2.07
C ALA A 61 -14.50 -9.00 2.89
N ASP A 62 -15.27 -9.97 2.44
CA ASP A 62 -15.48 -11.24 3.14
C ASP A 62 -14.17 -12.04 3.27
N ARG A 63 -13.29 -11.98 2.28
CA ARG A 63 -11.94 -12.58 2.34
C ARG A 63 -11.03 -11.83 3.33
N MET A 64 -11.06 -10.51 3.32
CA MET A 64 -10.32 -9.68 4.27
C MET A 64 -10.79 -9.96 5.71
N LEU A 65 -12.09 -10.03 5.94
CA LEU A 65 -12.69 -10.36 7.25
C LEU A 65 -12.34 -11.78 7.70
N SER A 66 -12.31 -12.74 6.79
CA SER A 66 -11.84 -14.10 7.10
C SER A 66 -10.40 -14.09 7.63
N SER A 67 -9.52 -13.30 7.02
CA SER A 67 -8.15 -13.11 7.50
C SER A 67 -8.11 -12.37 8.83
N ALA A 68 -8.88 -11.27 8.96
CA ALA A 68 -8.97 -10.47 10.18
C ALA A 68 -9.40 -11.30 11.40
N ASN A 69 -10.42 -12.12 11.24
CA ASN A 69 -10.91 -13.01 12.30
C ASN A 69 -9.88 -14.06 12.74
N LYS A 70 -9.05 -14.56 11.81
CA LYS A 70 -7.98 -15.51 12.15
C LYS A 70 -6.85 -14.79 12.90
N LEU A 71 -6.47 -13.59 12.45
CA LEU A 71 -5.44 -12.78 13.08
C LEU A 71 -5.86 -12.30 14.48
N ALA A 72 -7.13 -11.96 14.70
CA ALA A 72 -7.63 -11.67 16.03
C ALA A 72 -7.45 -12.87 16.99
N LYS A 73 -7.66 -14.10 16.50
CA LYS A 73 -7.44 -15.32 17.29
C LYS A 73 -5.97 -15.61 17.59
N THR A 74 -5.02 -15.06 16.81
CA THR A 74 -3.59 -15.15 17.13
C THR A 74 -3.13 -14.09 18.14
N GLY A 75 -4.02 -13.20 18.58
CA GLY A 75 -3.70 -12.14 19.53
C GLY A 75 -3.23 -10.83 18.89
N ALA A 76 -3.47 -10.61 17.59
CA ALA A 76 -3.17 -9.33 16.96
C ALA A 76 -4.00 -8.19 17.61
N ASP A 77 -3.39 -7.03 17.80
CA ASP A 77 -4.03 -5.84 18.38
C ASP A 77 -4.65 -4.93 17.32
N PHE A 78 -4.08 -4.91 16.13
CA PHE A 78 -4.57 -4.15 14.98
C PHE A 78 -4.12 -4.77 13.67
N LEU A 79 -4.74 -4.32 12.58
CA LEU A 79 -4.55 -4.89 11.25
C LEU A 79 -3.98 -3.88 10.27
N ILE A 80 -3.16 -4.41 9.35
CA ILE A 80 -2.70 -3.70 8.16
C ILE A 80 -2.89 -4.58 6.93
N CYS A 81 -3.10 -3.95 5.78
CA CYS A 81 -3.12 -4.62 4.49
C CYS A 81 -2.15 -3.95 3.53
N PRO A 82 -1.01 -4.56 3.21
CA PRO A 82 -0.06 -4.00 2.25
C PRO A 82 -0.47 -4.28 0.80
N ASP A 83 -1.71 -3.96 0.46
CA ASP A 83 -2.25 -4.02 -0.89
C ASP A 83 -3.20 -2.85 -1.08
N ASN A 84 -2.89 -1.99 -2.06
CA ASN A 84 -3.64 -0.74 -2.23
C ASN A 84 -5.04 -0.99 -2.85
N THR A 85 -5.14 -1.90 -3.82
CA THR A 85 -6.36 -2.12 -4.60
C THR A 85 -7.53 -2.58 -3.73
N ILE A 86 -7.27 -3.53 -2.82
CA ILE A 86 -8.35 -4.10 -2.00
C ILE A 86 -8.82 -3.18 -0.86
N HIS A 87 -8.15 -2.03 -0.65
CA HIS A 87 -8.67 -0.97 0.24
C HIS A 87 -10.01 -0.40 -0.22
N GLN A 88 -10.42 -0.59 -1.48
CA GLN A 88 -11.78 -0.30 -1.93
C GLN A 88 -12.85 -1.08 -1.15
N ALA A 89 -12.48 -2.20 -0.56
CA ALA A 89 -13.40 -3.01 0.24
C ALA A 89 -13.46 -2.60 1.73
N LEU A 90 -12.54 -1.74 2.21
CA LEU A 90 -12.50 -1.36 3.64
C LEU A 90 -13.82 -0.79 4.19
N PRO A 91 -14.62 0.00 3.46
CA PRO A 91 -15.92 0.46 3.96
C PRO A 91 -16.88 -0.71 4.31
N TYR A 92 -16.72 -1.88 3.68
CA TYR A 92 -17.48 -3.09 3.99
C TYR A 92 -16.83 -3.94 5.08
N VAL A 93 -15.52 -3.74 5.32
CA VAL A 93 -14.72 -4.48 6.31
C VAL A 93 -14.79 -3.85 7.69
N GLU A 94 -14.50 -2.56 7.80
CA GLU A 94 -14.33 -1.87 9.09
C GLU A 94 -15.50 -2.04 10.07
N PRO A 95 -16.78 -1.92 9.63
CA PRO A 95 -17.91 -2.07 10.54
C PRO A 95 -18.08 -3.49 11.12
N ARG A 96 -17.44 -4.49 10.49
CA ARG A 96 -17.56 -5.91 10.83
C ARG A 96 -16.24 -6.48 11.37
N SER A 97 -15.17 -5.69 11.35
CA SER A 97 -13.84 -6.15 11.74
C SER A 97 -13.71 -6.29 13.26
N PRO A 98 -13.10 -7.38 13.76
CA PRO A 98 -12.84 -7.54 15.18
C PRO A 98 -11.73 -6.62 15.70
N LEU A 99 -10.91 -6.04 14.82
CA LEU A 99 -9.75 -5.24 15.17
C LEU A 99 -9.69 -3.96 14.31
N PRO A 100 -9.10 -2.88 14.83
CA PRO A 100 -8.92 -1.64 14.09
C PRO A 100 -7.87 -1.80 12.97
N TRP A 101 -7.98 -0.96 11.93
CA TRP A 101 -7.09 -0.96 10.76
C TRP A 101 -6.26 0.31 10.68
N LEU A 102 -5.08 0.20 10.05
CA LEU A 102 -4.40 1.33 9.46
C LEU A 102 -4.66 1.35 7.95
N HIS A 103 -5.17 2.48 7.46
CA HIS A 103 -5.49 2.64 6.05
C HIS A 103 -4.26 3.08 5.25
N ILE A 104 -3.84 2.31 4.23
CA ILE A 104 -2.60 2.57 3.47
C ILE A 104 -2.55 3.98 2.85
N ALA A 105 -3.65 4.45 2.25
CA ALA A 105 -3.68 5.77 1.63
C ALA A 105 -3.69 6.91 2.65
N GLU A 106 -4.25 6.71 3.86
CA GLU A 106 -4.14 7.69 4.95
C GLU A 106 -2.71 7.87 5.43
N VAL A 107 -1.99 6.76 5.56
CA VAL A 107 -0.57 6.77 5.93
C VAL A 107 0.27 7.50 4.88
N VAL A 108 0.02 7.24 3.59
CA VAL A 108 0.71 7.94 2.49
C VAL A 108 0.38 9.43 2.49
N ALA A 109 -0.90 9.79 2.63
CA ALA A 109 -1.33 11.19 2.67
C ALA A 109 -0.74 11.95 3.86
N ALA A 110 -0.70 11.32 5.05
CA ALA A 110 -0.05 11.89 6.24
C ALA A 110 1.45 12.12 6.02
N GLN A 111 2.13 11.17 5.41
CA GLN A 111 3.55 11.30 5.10
C GLN A 111 3.81 12.38 4.03
N ALA A 112 2.93 12.53 3.04
CA ALA A 112 3.02 13.59 2.05
C ALA A 112 2.94 14.98 2.71
N VAL A 113 1.94 15.20 3.55
CA VAL A 113 1.80 16.45 4.33
C VAL A 113 3.02 16.70 5.20
N LYS A 114 3.50 15.68 5.93
CA LYS A 114 4.69 15.79 6.79
C LYS A 114 5.95 16.19 6.02
N ARG A 115 6.07 15.75 4.74
CA ARG A 115 7.19 16.11 3.86
C ARG A 115 6.96 17.43 3.10
N GLY A 116 5.82 18.10 3.29
CA GLY A 116 5.47 19.36 2.67
C GLY A 116 5.02 19.27 1.21
N PHE A 117 4.69 18.06 0.73
CA PHE A 117 4.15 17.86 -0.61
C PHE A 117 2.71 18.35 -0.72
N ARG A 118 2.31 18.77 -1.92
CA ARG A 118 0.98 19.36 -2.20
C ARG A 118 0.23 18.66 -3.34
N ARG A 119 0.95 18.15 -4.34
CA ARG A 119 0.35 17.52 -5.52
C ARG A 119 1.06 16.23 -5.87
N LEU A 120 0.34 15.12 -5.79
CA LEU A 120 0.90 13.78 -5.92
C LEU A 120 0.55 13.15 -7.27
N GLY A 121 1.54 12.57 -7.94
CA GLY A 121 1.27 11.61 -9.01
C GLY A 121 0.83 10.28 -8.43
N LEU A 122 -0.23 9.67 -8.97
CA LEU A 122 -0.69 8.35 -8.56
C LEU A 122 -0.23 7.31 -9.57
N THR A 123 0.45 6.25 -9.11
CA THR A 123 0.77 5.07 -9.93
C THR A 123 0.24 3.80 -9.27
N GLY A 124 -0.03 2.76 -10.05
CA GLY A 124 -0.58 1.51 -9.57
C GLY A 124 -1.33 0.77 -10.66
N THR A 125 -2.00 -0.32 -10.28
CA THR A 125 -2.89 -1.04 -11.20
C THR A 125 -4.03 -0.14 -11.67
N ARG A 126 -4.67 -0.47 -12.79
CA ARG A 126 -5.87 0.22 -13.27
C ARG A 126 -6.94 0.30 -12.19
N TYR A 127 -7.19 -0.81 -11.49
CA TYR A 127 -8.17 -0.90 -10.41
C TYR A 127 -7.93 0.10 -9.28
N LEU A 128 -6.67 0.41 -8.98
CA LEU A 128 -6.34 1.41 -7.96
C LEU A 128 -6.49 2.83 -8.50
N VAL A 129 -5.84 3.13 -9.63
CA VAL A 129 -5.77 4.53 -10.12
C VAL A 129 -7.12 5.07 -10.60
N GLU A 130 -8.07 4.19 -10.93
CA GLU A 130 -9.46 4.55 -11.26
C GLU A 130 -10.36 4.66 -10.02
N SER A 131 -9.92 4.16 -8.86
CA SER A 131 -10.70 4.15 -7.61
C SER A 131 -10.61 5.46 -6.83
N GLU A 132 -11.43 5.56 -5.77
CA GLU A 132 -11.42 6.67 -4.82
C GLU A 132 -10.56 6.41 -3.57
N VAL A 133 -9.79 5.31 -3.51
CA VAL A 133 -8.95 4.95 -2.34
C VAL A 133 -7.98 6.08 -1.97
N TYR A 134 -7.26 6.63 -2.95
CA TYR A 134 -6.37 7.76 -2.72
C TYR A 134 -7.07 9.11 -2.78
N PRO A 135 -7.91 9.42 -3.79
CA PRO A 135 -8.56 10.72 -3.92
C PRO A 135 -9.26 11.20 -2.65
N GLU A 136 -10.08 10.37 -2.01
CA GLU A 136 -10.78 10.73 -0.77
C GLU A 136 -9.80 11.08 0.37
N LYS A 137 -8.75 10.28 0.56
CA LYS A 137 -7.77 10.47 1.63
C LYS A 137 -6.84 11.65 1.39
N LEU A 138 -6.52 11.93 0.13
CA LEU A 138 -5.74 13.10 -0.28
C LEU A 138 -6.55 14.38 -0.10
N ALA A 139 -7.79 14.40 -0.60
CA ALA A 139 -8.68 15.55 -0.48
C ALA A 139 -8.94 15.92 0.99
N ALA A 140 -9.13 14.93 1.87
CA ALA A 140 -9.31 15.15 3.32
C ALA A 140 -8.11 15.85 3.98
N ARG A 141 -6.94 15.88 3.33
CA ARG A 141 -5.72 16.55 3.80
C ARG A 141 -5.30 17.75 2.93
N GLY A 142 -6.18 18.20 2.03
CA GLY A 142 -5.91 19.32 1.13
C GLY A 142 -4.82 19.04 0.08
N LEU A 143 -4.58 17.78 -0.25
CA LEU A 143 -3.62 17.36 -1.27
C LEU A 143 -4.31 17.21 -2.62
N GLU A 144 -3.66 17.70 -3.67
CA GLU A 144 -4.05 17.47 -5.05
C GLU A 144 -3.41 16.19 -5.59
N TYR A 145 -3.93 15.68 -6.71
CA TYR A 145 -3.37 14.52 -7.37
C TYR A 145 -3.52 14.57 -8.89
N VAL A 146 -2.64 13.81 -9.56
CA VAL A 146 -2.68 13.56 -11.01
C VAL A 146 -2.74 12.05 -11.24
N ARG A 147 -3.70 11.63 -12.05
CA ARG A 147 -3.81 10.23 -12.51
C ARG A 147 -3.09 10.04 -13.85
N PRO A 148 -2.62 8.82 -14.16
CA PRO A 148 -2.22 8.47 -15.51
C PRO A 148 -3.39 8.68 -16.51
N ASN A 149 -3.10 9.10 -17.72
CA ASN A 149 -4.10 9.10 -18.79
C ASN A 149 -4.43 7.65 -19.23
N SER A 150 -5.41 7.47 -20.13
CA SER A 150 -5.89 6.13 -20.51
C SER A 150 -4.77 5.24 -21.06
N ALA A 151 -3.97 5.74 -21.99
CA ALA A 151 -2.88 4.97 -22.60
C ALA A 151 -1.80 4.58 -21.58
N GLU A 152 -1.46 5.49 -20.67
CA GLU A 152 -0.51 5.23 -19.60
C GLU A 152 -1.05 4.20 -18.59
N ARG A 153 -2.34 4.26 -18.25
CA ARG A 153 -2.98 3.25 -17.39
C ARG A 153 -2.88 1.86 -18.01
N ASP A 154 -3.16 1.74 -19.30
CA ASP A 154 -3.10 0.48 -20.03
C ASP A 154 -1.68 -0.07 -20.07
N GLU A 155 -0.68 0.78 -20.35
CA GLU A 155 0.73 0.39 -20.37
C GLU A 155 1.22 -0.04 -18.99
N ILE A 156 0.95 0.75 -17.95
CA ILE A 156 1.42 0.48 -16.58
C ILE A 156 0.73 -0.75 -15.98
N ASP A 157 -0.59 -0.88 -16.18
CA ASP A 157 -1.33 -2.06 -15.72
C ASP A 157 -0.80 -3.34 -16.35
N ARG A 158 -0.56 -3.35 -17.67
CA ARG A 158 0.06 -4.47 -18.37
C ARG A 158 1.45 -4.79 -17.79
N ILE A 159 2.29 -3.78 -17.56
CA ILE A 159 3.63 -4.00 -16.97
C ILE A 159 3.50 -4.65 -15.60
N ILE A 160 2.63 -4.14 -14.75
CA ILE A 160 2.43 -4.69 -13.40
C ILE A 160 1.93 -6.14 -13.49
N MET A 161 0.85 -6.39 -14.26
CA MET A 161 0.14 -7.66 -14.24
C MET A 161 0.85 -8.76 -15.05
N ASP A 162 1.54 -8.41 -16.15
CA ASP A 162 2.16 -9.40 -17.04
C ASP A 162 3.66 -9.58 -16.79
N GLU A 163 4.31 -8.65 -16.05
CA GLU A 163 5.75 -8.67 -15.85
C GLU A 163 6.10 -8.66 -14.35
N LEU A 164 5.80 -7.58 -13.63
CA LEU A 164 6.29 -7.39 -12.25
C LEU A 164 5.75 -8.43 -11.26
N VAL A 165 4.46 -8.80 -11.37
CA VAL A 165 3.82 -9.85 -10.53
C VAL A 165 4.52 -11.20 -10.69
N TYR A 166 5.14 -11.44 -11.83
CA TYR A 166 5.90 -12.66 -12.11
C TYR A 166 7.41 -12.52 -11.86
N GLY A 167 7.86 -11.41 -11.24
CA GLY A 167 9.28 -11.16 -10.98
C GLY A 167 10.10 -10.85 -12.22
N VAL A 168 9.47 -10.39 -13.31
CA VAL A 168 10.14 -10.04 -14.57
C VAL A 168 10.40 -8.53 -14.59
N PHE A 169 11.65 -8.12 -14.45
CA PHE A 169 12.09 -6.74 -14.34
C PHE A 169 12.86 -6.30 -15.60
N LYS A 170 12.18 -5.67 -16.55
CA LYS A 170 12.75 -5.23 -17.81
C LYS A 170 13.19 -3.76 -17.75
N PRO A 171 14.33 -3.38 -18.39
CA PRO A 171 14.70 -1.96 -18.52
C PRO A 171 13.60 -1.09 -19.17
N ALA A 172 12.87 -1.66 -20.13
CA ALA A 172 11.74 -0.98 -20.77
C ALA A 172 10.62 -0.62 -19.78
N ALA A 173 10.33 -1.48 -18.80
CA ALA A 173 9.35 -1.19 -17.76
C ALA A 173 9.79 0.02 -16.92
N ILE A 174 11.07 0.07 -16.51
CA ILE A 174 11.63 1.23 -15.79
C ILE A 174 11.47 2.50 -16.62
N ALA A 175 11.82 2.46 -17.92
CA ALA A 175 11.69 3.61 -18.81
C ALA A 175 10.24 4.08 -18.96
N SER A 176 9.25 3.18 -18.99
CA SER A 176 7.83 3.54 -19.03
C SER A 176 7.39 4.28 -17.76
N PHE A 177 7.77 3.79 -16.57
CA PHE A 177 7.51 4.50 -15.31
C PHE A 177 8.22 5.85 -15.26
N GLN A 178 9.46 5.93 -15.74
CA GLN A 178 10.19 7.22 -15.76
C GLN A 178 9.51 8.25 -16.66
N ARG A 179 9.01 7.86 -17.84
CA ARG A 179 8.23 8.76 -18.73
C ARG A 179 6.95 9.24 -18.05
N LEU A 180 6.18 8.32 -17.45
CA LEU A 180 4.95 8.66 -16.72
C LEU A 180 5.24 9.65 -15.59
N ILE A 181 6.23 9.37 -14.76
CA ILE A 181 6.59 10.24 -13.62
C ILE A 181 7.13 11.58 -14.11
N GLY A 182 7.90 11.60 -15.21
CA GLY A 182 8.35 12.83 -15.86
C GLY A 182 7.20 13.73 -16.28
N ARG A 183 6.17 13.17 -16.96
CA ARG A 183 4.97 13.92 -17.32
C ARG A 183 4.22 14.45 -16.07
N MET A 184 4.06 13.64 -15.04
CA MET A 184 3.43 14.08 -13.78
C MET A 184 4.19 15.23 -13.13
N LYS A 185 5.54 15.22 -13.21
CA LYS A 185 6.37 16.34 -12.77
C LYS A 185 6.10 17.61 -13.58
N ASP A 186 6.02 17.48 -14.91
CA ASP A 186 5.72 18.60 -15.80
C ASP A 186 4.31 19.18 -15.56
N GLU A 187 3.37 18.37 -15.06
CA GLU A 187 2.05 18.77 -14.60
C GLU A 187 2.04 19.35 -13.17
N GLY A 188 3.21 19.55 -12.56
CA GLY A 188 3.38 20.19 -11.26
C GLY A 188 3.24 19.25 -10.06
N CYS A 189 3.33 17.93 -10.23
CA CYS A 189 3.47 17.05 -9.09
C CYS A 189 4.82 17.23 -8.41
N ASP A 190 4.83 17.18 -7.09
CA ASP A 190 6.02 17.30 -6.23
C ASP A 190 6.45 15.99 -5.57
N ALA A 191 5.63 14.94 -5.68
CA ALA A 191 5.98 13.57 -5.33
C ALA A 191 5.12 12.58 -6.14
N VAL A 192 5.51 11.29 -6.13
CA VAL A 192 4.76 10.20 -6.77
C VAL A 192 4.50 9.07 -5.79
N VAL A 193 3.27 8.59 -5.75
CA VAL A 193 2.85 7.41 -4.97
C VAL A 193 3.14 6.15 -5.78
N LEU A 194 3.93 5.24 -5.20
CA LEU A 194 4.12 3.89 -5.71
C LEU A 194 3.00 3.02 -5.11
N GLY A 195 1.84 3.03 -5.78
CA GLY A 195 0.59 2.43 -5.29
C GLY A 195 0.40 0.96 -5.65
N CYS A 196 1.45 0.27 -6.09
CA CYS A 196 1.49 -1.17 -6.24
C CYS A 196 2.75 -1.70 -5.58
N THR A 197 2.65 -2.85 -4.94
CA THR A 197 3.72 -3.46 -4.14
C THR A 197 4.92 -3.90 -4.98
N GLU A 198 4.72 -4.12 -6.25
CA GLU A 198 5.74 -4.52 -7.21
C GLU A 198 6.51 -3.34 -7.80
N ILE A 199 5.92 -2.12 -7.83
CA ILE A 199 6.60 -0.94 -8.38
C ILE A 199 7.89 -0.60 -7.63
N PRO A 200 7.98 -0.65 -6.28
CA PRO A 200 9.22 -0.41 -5.55
C PRO A 200 10.36 -1.39 -5.83
N LEU A 201 10.09 -2.48 -6.55
CA LEU A 201 11.14 -3.42 -7.01
C LEU A 201 11.96 -2.83 -8.16
N ILE A 202 11.38 -1.90 -8.93
CA ILE A 202 12.03 -1.28 -10.11
C ILE A 202 12.15 0.24 -10.02
N MET A 203 11.37 0.91 -9.15
CA MET A 203 11.36 2.38 -9.00
C MET A 203 11.67 2.79 -7.56
N ASN A 204 12.49 3.82 -7.42
CA ASN A 204 12.86 4.43 -6.14
C ASN A 204 13.37 5.87 -6.36
N ASP A 205 13.75 6.57 -5.29
CA ASP A 205 14.25 7.96 -5.38
C ASP A 205 15.49 8.12 -6.27
N ALA A 206 16.30 7.07 -6.48
CA ALA A 206 17.52 7.16 -7.27
C ALA A 206 17.26 7.16 -8.79
N ASN A 207 16.12 6.61 -9.25
CA ASN A 207 15.77 6.50 -10.66
C ASN A 207 14.44 7.17 -11.03
N SER A 208 13.82 7.86 -10.10
CA SER A 208 12.60 8.66 -10.30
C SER A 208 12.93 10.15 -10.41
N SER A 209 12.24 10.89 -11.28
CA SER A 209 12.35 12.35 -11.39
C SER A 209 11.59 13.12 -10.31
N LEU A 210 10.76 12.42 -9.51
CA LEU A 210 10.05 12.93 -8.34
C LEU A 210 10.41 12.10 -7.12
N PRO A 211 10.39 12.68 -5.90
CA PRO A 211 10.43 11.93 -4.66
C PRO A 211 9.36 10.85 -4.62
N THR A 212 9.70 9.64 -4.18
CA THR A 212 8.77 8.51 -4.14
C THR A 212 8.12 8.33 -2.78
N LEU A 213 6.85 7.97 -2.80
CA LEU A 213 6.07 7.54 -1.65
C LEU A 213 5.72 6.06 -1.81
N ASP A 214 6.62 5.20 -1.32
CA ASP A 214 6.42 3.74 -1.30
C ASP A 214 5.35 3.38 -0.27
N SER A 215 4.14 3.12 -0.74
CA SER A 215 2.97 2.89 0.11
C SER A 215 3.14 1.70 1.05
N THR A 216 3.79 0.63 0.61
CA THR A 216 4.02 -0.58 1.41
C THR A 216 4.99 -0.34 2.55
N ARG A 217 6.15 0.28 2.28
CA ARG A 217 7.11 0.60 3.34
C ARG A 217 6.59 1.68 4.28
N LEU A 218 5.83 2.65 3.77
CA LEU A 218 5.20 3.66 4.62
C LEU A 218 4.18 3.05 5.57
N LEU A 219 3.35 2.12 5.10
CA LEU A 219 2.40 1.37 5.94
C LEU A 219 3.12 0.54 7.00
N ALA A 220 4.17 -0.19 6.62
CA ALA A 220 4.98 -0.99 7.54
C ALA A 220 5.60 -0.13 8.66
N ARG A 221 6.16 1.05 8.30
CA ARG A 221 6.73 2.00 9.26
C ARG A 221 5.68 2.65 10.16
N ALA A 222 4.48 2.92 9.63
CA ALA A 222 3.37 3.43 10.43
C ALA A 222 2.90 2.36 11.43
N ALA A 223 2.77 1.11 10.98
CA ALA A 223 2.44 -0.01 11.86
C ALA A 223 3.49 -0.22 12.96
N LEU A 224 4.77 -0.15 12.61
CA LEU A 224 5.87 -0.26 13.57
C LEU A 224 5.81 0.87 14.62
N ARG A 225 5.60 2.12 14.20
CA ARG A 225 5.44 3.24 15.15
C ARG A 225 4.25 3.03 16.07
N ARG A 226 3.08 2.66 15.53
CA ARG A 226 1.88 2.38 16.33
C ARG A 226 2.12 1.25 17.32
N ALA A 227 2.76 0.18 16.91
CA ALA A 227 3.04 -0.97 17.77
C ALA A 227 3.93 -0.60 18.97
N VAL A 228 4.89 0.32 18.78
CA VAL A 228 5.84 0.74 19.82
C VAL A 228 5.26 1.84 20.72
N GLN A 229 4.50 2.77 20.18
CA GLN A 229 4.05 3.99 20.85
C GLN A 229 2.60 3.92 21.36
N GLY A 230 1.84 2.91 20.94
CA GLY A 230 0.41 2.78 21.25
C GLY A 230 -0.51 3.50 20.24
N SER A 231 -1.83 3.42 20.48
CA SER A 231 -2.86 3.91 19.55
C SER A 231 -2.98 5.44 19.44
N ASP A 232 -2.32 6.20 20.29
CA ASP A 232 -2.51 7.67 20.40
C ASP A 232 -1.60 8.48 19.46
N VAL A 233 -0.80 7.82 18.62
CA VAL A 233 0.06 8.50 17.64
C VAL A 233 -0.67 8.58 16.30
N PRO A 234 -0.95 9.79 15.76
CA PRO A 234 -1.50 9.96 14.42
C PRO A 234 -0.61 9.29 13.37
N ALA A 235 -1.22 8.65 12.39
CA ALA A 235 -0.53 7.98 11.28
C ALA A 235 0.32 8.95 10.46
#